data_71d752435119b7e53bdb01cde2446ff9
#
_entry.id   71d752435119b7e53bdb01cde2446ff9
#
_cell.length_a   1.000
_cell.length_b   1.000
_cell.length_c   1.000
_cell.angle_alpha   90.00
_cell.angle_beta   90.00
_cell.angle_gamma   90.00
#
_symmetry.space_group_name_H-M   'P 1'
#
loop_
_entity.id
_entity.type
_entity.pdbx_description
1 polymer ?
#
loop_
_entity_poly.entity_id
_entity_poly.type
_entity_poly.pdbx_seq_one_letter_code
_entity_poly.pdbx_strand_id
1 'polypeptide(L)'
;MRDGLIEAISAVRDNPDARAFLLRSEGEHFSAGADLSEFGSASSIFEARRIRWERDPWLPLLSLPVPTIASLRGYAMGSGLEMALLCDLRIAATNTVMGLPETKLGMLPAAGGTQSLSQVIGPHKALPLILTGREINAPDALELGIVTQLVEPIDLGDTAKAMAEQLARLDPSVASALRRCIAASQDLPLEIGLQLERRLARSS
;
A
#
# COMPACT_ATOMS: atom_id res chain seq x y z
N MET A 1 -5.84 -15.36 4.21
CA MET A 1 -5.02 -14.13 4.23
C MET A 1 -5.88 -12.85 4.23
N ARG A 2 -6.78 -12.66 3.27
CA ARG A 2 -7.62 -11.44 3.16
C ARG A 2 -8.41 -11.14 4.44
N ASP A 3 -9.08 -12.12 5.02
CA ASP A 3 -9.85 -11.94 6.27
C ASP A 3 -8.96 -11.55 7.44
N GLY A 4 -7.80 -12.21 7.61
CA GLY A 4 -6.86 -11.82 8.67
C GLY A 4 -6.30 -10.41 8.49
N LEU A 5 -6.15 -9.94 7.24
CA LEU A 5 -5.77 -8.54 6.99
C LEU A 5 -6.90 -7.58 7.40
N ILE A 6 -8.15 -7.90 7.07
CA ILE A 6 -9.32 -7.10 7.48
C ILE A 6 -9.44 -7.05 9.02
N GLU A 7 -9.23 -8.19 9.70
CA GLU A 7 -9.20 -8.24 11.16
C GLU A 7 -8.09 -7.37 11.75
N ALA A 8 -6.87 -7.47 11.23
CA ALA A 8 -5.74 -6.64 11.68
C ALA A 8 -5.99 -5.15 11.46
N ILE A 9 -6.51 -4.76 10.30
CA ILE A 9 -6.87 -3.36 10.00
C ILE A 9 -7.96 -2.87 10.96
N SER A 10 -8.99 -3.69 11.20
CA SER A 10 -10.08 -3.36 12.12
C SER A 10 -9.58 -3.21 13.56
N ALA A 11 -8.71 -4.13 14.01
CA ALA A 11 -8.10 -4.06 15.33
C ALA A 11 -7.29 -2.77 15.54
N VAL A 12 -6.54 -2.33 14.51
CA VAL A 12 -5.79 -1.06 14.58
C VAL A 12 -6.72 0.14 14.55
N ARG A 13 -7.74 0.13 13.69
CA ARG A 13 -8.71 1.22 13.58
C ARG A 13 -9.47 1.45 14.91
N ASP A 14 -9.86 0.34 15.56
CA ASP A 14 -10.71 0.36 16.74
C ASP A 14 -9.89 0.46 18.06
N ASN A 15 -8.56 0.39 17.97
CA ASN A 15 -7.66 0.54 19.13
C ASN A 15 -7.14 1.98 19.23
N PRO A 16 -7.57 2.79 20.24
CA PRO A 16 -7.11 4.16 20.40
C PRO A 16 -5.62 4.28 20.78
N ASP A 17 -4.98 3.19 21.20
CA ASP A 17 -3.57 3.17 21.55
C ASP A 17 -2.67 2.79 20.36
N ALA A 18 -3.25 2.37 19.24
CA ALA A 18 -2.47 2.12 18.02
C ALA A 18 -1.87 3.43 17.50
N ARG A 19 -0.58 3.42 17.14
CA ARG A 19 0.17 4.60 16.70
C ARG A 19 0.78 4.46 15.31
N ALA A 20 0.98 3.23 14.84
CA ALA A 20 1.50 2.92 13.52
C ALA A 20 1.04 1.51 13.10
N PHE A 21 0.97 1.27 11.80
CA PHE A 21 0.67 -0.04 11.23
C PHE A 21 1.83 -0.50 10.35
N LEU A 22 2.48 -1.60 10.73
CA LEU A 22 3.56 -2.21 9.97
C LEU A 22 3.06 -3.49 9.31
N LEU A 23 2.99 -3.46 7.97
CA LEU A 23 2.64 -4.61 7.14
C LEU A 23 3.91 -5.30 6.66
N ARG A 24 4.11 -6.54 7.07
CA ARG A 24 5.26 -7.38 6.70
C ARG A 24 4.85 -8.83 6.49
N SER A 25 5.69 -9.61 5.84
CA SER A 25 5.56 -11.07 5.76
C SER A 25 6.53 -11.75 6.70
N GLU A 26 6.16 -12.92 7.19
CA GLU A 26 7.08 -13.82 7.92
C GLU A 26 7.86 -14.75 6.98
N GLY A 27 7.38 -14.95 5.73
CA GLY A 27 8.01 -15.81 4.73
C GLY A 27 9.12 -15.12 3.94
N GLU A 28 9.66 -15.85 2.94
CA GLU A 28 10.70 -15.36 2.03
C GLU A 28 10.21 -14.21 1.13
N HIS A 29 8.92 -14.18 0.84
CA HIS A 29 8.29 -13.20 -0.04
C HIS A 29 7.25 -12.37 0.69
N PHE A 30 7.15 -11.10 0.32
CA PHE A 30 6.08 -10.23 0.84
C PHE A 30 4.71 -10.73 0.38
N SER A 31 4.53 -10.91 -0.92
CA SER A 31 3.33 -11.51 -1.49
C SER A 31 3.55 -11.85 -2.97
N ALA A 32 3.16 -13.05 -3.38
CA ALA A 32 3.15 -13.46 -4.79
C ALA A 32 1.89 -12.98 -5.56
N GLY A 33 0.99 -12.25 -4.91
CA GLY A 33 -0.26 -11.78 -5.50
C GLY A 33 -1.48 -12.59 -5.08
N ALA A 34 -2.55 -12.46 -5.84
CA ALA A 34 -3.79 -13.19 -5.61
C ALA A 34 -3.63 -14.69 -5.90
N ASP A 35 -4.32 -15.51 -5.15
CA ASP A 35 -4.38 -16.96 -5.44
C ASP A 35 -5.17 -17.20 -6.72
N LEU A 36 -4.45 -17.62 -7.77
CA LEU A 36 -5.06 -17.86 -9.08
C LEU A 36 -6.05 -19.02 -9.07
N SER A 37 -5.97 -19.94 -8.11
CA SER A 37 -6.93 -21.04 -7.97
C SER A 37 -8.32 -20.57 -7.52
N GLU A 38 -8.41 -19.39 -6.93
CA GLU A 38 -9.69 -18.76 -6.56
C GLU A 38 -10.41 -18.16 -7.78
N PHE A 39 -9.70 -17.91 -8.90
CA PHE A 39 -10.31 -17.31 -10.10
C PHE A 39 -11.20 -18.33 -10.80
N GLY A 40 -12.47 -17.93 -11.04
CA GLY A 40 -13.48 -18.82 -11.64
C GLY A 40 -14.13 -19.80 -10.68
N SER A 41 -13.78 -19.80 -9.38
CA SER A 41 -14.38 -20.66 -8.38
C SER A 41 -15.77 -20.20 -7.90
N ALA A 42 -16.13 -18.92 -8.13
CA ALA A 42 -17.45 -18.40 -7.76
C ALA A 42 -18.53 -18.95 -8.67
N SER A 43 -19.70 -19.30 -8.10
CA SER A 43 -20.84 -19.89 -8.80
C SER A 43 -21.49 -18.95 -9.84
N SER A 44 -21.23 -17.63 -9.72
CA SER A 44 -21.72 -16.60 -10.64
C SER A 44 -20.86 -15.34 -10.59
N ILE A 45 -20.98 -14.49 -11.64
CA ILE A 45 -20.34 -13.16 -11.69
C ILE A 45 -20.83 -12.29 -10.53
N PHE A 46 -22.08 -12.43 -10.12
CA PHE A 46 -22.66 -11.69 -8.99
C PHE A 46 -21.98 -12.08 -7.68
N GLU A 47 -21.79 -13.38 -7.45
CA GLU A 47 -21.11 -13.88 -6.24
C GLU A 47 -19.63 -13.45 -6.22
N ALA A 48 -18.92 -13.55 -7.33
CA ALA A 48 -17.55 -13.08 -7.46
C ALA A 48 -17.42 -11.59 -7.10
N ARG A 49 -18.35 -10.76 -7.56
CA ARG A 49 -18.40 -9.32 -7.23
C ARG A 49 -18.72 -9.08 -5.76
N ARG A 50 -19.70 -9.80 -5.23
CA ARG A 50 -20.12 -9.71 -3.83
C ARG A 50 -18.94 -10.01 -2.89
N ILE A 51 -18.27 -11.15 -3.08
CA ILE A 51 -17.09 -11.55 -2.28
C ILE A 51 -16.01 -10.48 -2.35
N ARG A 52 -15.78 -9.90 -3.53
CA ARG A 52 -14.78 -8.86 -3.74
C ARG A 52 -15.11 -7.58 -2.97
N TRP A 53 -16.37 -7.17 -2.92
CA TRP A 53 -16.80 -5.94 -2.25
C TRP A 53 -16.96 -6.12 -0.74
N GLU A 54 -17.54 -7.22 -0.29
CA GLU A 54 -17.75 -7.51 1.14
C GLU A 54 -16.43 -7.79 1.87
N ARG A 55 -15.41 -8.27 1.16
CA ARG A 55 -14.10 -8.62 1.70
C ARG A 55 -12.99 -7.74 1.11
N ASP A 56 -13.26 -6.45 0.97
CA ASP A 56 -12.30 -5.45 0.47
C ASP A 56 -11.45 -4.91 1.63
N PRO A 57 -10.14 -5.20 1.70
CA PRO A 57 -9.23 -4.63 2.69
C PRO A 57 -8.61 -3.29 2.25
N TRP A 58 -8.73 -2.90 0.97
CA TRP A 58 -7.96 -1.81 0.38
C TRP A 58 -8.39 -0.44 0.89
N LEU A 59 -9.68 -0.15 0.82
CA LEU A 59 -10.23 1.10 1.36
C LEU A 59 -10.06 1.21 2.89
N PRO A 60 -10.32 0.16 3.69
CA PRO A 60 -10.01 0.17 5.11
C PRO A 60 -8.53 0.43 5.41
N LEU A 61 -7.58 -0.15 4.66
CA LEU A 61 -6.14 0.09 4.82
C LEU A 61 -5.79 1.56 4.53
N LEU A 62 -6.26 2.08 3.42
CA LEU A 62 -6.04 3.48 3.02
C LEU A 62 -6.61 4.46 4.06
N SER A 63 -7.72 4.10 4.70
CA SER A 63 -8.45 4.95 5.65
C SER A 63 -7.94 4.83 7.10
N LEU A 64 -6.92 4.02 7.39
CA LEU A 64 -6.39 3.92 8.75
C LEU A 64 -5.97 5.30 9.27
N PRO A 65 -6.28 5.64 10.54
CA PRO A 65 -5.94 6.94 11.09
C PRO A 65 -4.46 7.10 11.47
N VAL A 66 -3.70 6.01 11.44
CA VAL A 66 -2.28 5.94 11.84
C VAL A 66 -1.36 5.81 10.64
N PRO A 67 -0.08 6.20 10.72
CA PRO A 67 0.91 5.96 9.69
C PRO A 67 1.04 4.48 9.34
N THR A 68 1.19 4.17 8.06
CA THR A 68 1.25 2.81 7.53
C THR A 68 2.58 2.56 6.81
N ILE A 69 3.23 1.45 7.09
CA ILE A 69 4.52 1.06 6.51
C ILE A 69 4.38 -0.33 5.90
N ALA A 70 4.85 -0.52 4.67
CA ALA A 70 5.06 -1.83 4.07
C ALA A 70 6.55 -2.18 4.07
N SER A 71 6.88 -3.38 4.57
CA SER A 71 8.23 -3.94 4.60
C SER A 71 8.34 -5.06 3.57
N LEU A 72 9.02 -4.79 2.44
CA LEU A 72 9.01 -5.61 1.24
C LEU A 72 10.26 -6.47 1.14
N ARG A 73 10.07 -7.79 0.96
CA ARG A 73 11.14 -8.76 0.73
C ARG A 73 10.78 -9.73 -0.37
N GLY A 74 11.78 -10.28 -1.05
CA GLY A 74 11.59 -11.24 -2.12
C GLY A 74 10.62 -10.71 -3.18
N TYR A 75 9.50 -11.35 -3.39
CA TYR A 75 8.50 -10.89 -4.35
C TYR A 75 7.39 -10.06 -3.70
N ALA A 76 7.05 -8.95 -4.36
CA ALA A 76 5.87 -8.13 -4.09
C ALA A 76 5.09 -7.93 -5.40
N MET A 77 4.22 -8.89 -5.74
CA MET A 77 3.59 -9.00 -7.07
C MET A 77 2.08 -8.80 -7.00
N GLY A 78 1.52 -8.21 -8.06
CA GLY A 78 0.08 -8.04 -8.23
C GLY A 78 -0.57 -7.38 -7.02
N SER A 79 -1.61 -8.01 -6.46
CA SER A 79 -2.31 -7.49 -5.26
C SER A 79 -1.39 -7.27 -4.05
N GLY A 80 -0.23 -7.93 -3.99
CA GLY A 80 0.79 -7.65 -2.98
C GLY A 80 1.42 -6.27 -3.17
N LEU A 81 1.82 -5.92 -4.39
CA LEU A 81 2.31 -4.57 -4.68
C LEU A 81 1.20 -3.53 -4.55
N GLU A 82 -0.01 -3.83 -5.03
CA GLU A 82 -1.17 -2.94 -4.88
C GLU A 82 -1.42 -2.56 -3.41
N MET A 83 -1.35 -3.54 -2.52
CA MET A 83 -1.48 -3.35 -1.07
C MET A 83 -0.34 -2.49 -0.49
N ALA A 84 0.90 -2.76 -0.92
CA ALA A 84 2.06 -1.98 -0.48
C ALA A 84 1.98 -0.51 -0.93
N LEU A 85 1.45 -0.25 -2.13
CA LEU A 85 1.28 1.10 -2.68
C LEU A 85 0.24 1.94 -1.90
N LEU A 86 -0.67 1.31 -1.16
CA LEU A 86 -1.63 1.99 -0.29
C LEU A 86 -1.05 2.37 1.07
N CYS A 87 0.12 1.84 1.43
CA CYS A 87 0.84 2.28 2.62
C CYS A 87 1.54 3.62 2.38
N ASP A 88 1.72 4.40 3.45
CA ASP A 88 2.40 5.70 3.37
C ASP A 88 3.89 5.53 3.00
N LEU A 89 4.57 4.60 3.64
CA LEU A 89 5.99 4.30 3.41
C LEU A 89 6.20 2.85 2.95
N ARG A 90 7.20 2.64 2.11
CA ARG A 90 7.62 1.33 1.61
C ARG A 90 9.12 1.20 1.77
N ILE A 91 9.55 0.28 2.64
CA ILE A 91 10.95 -0.09 2.83
C ILE A 91 11.14 -1.44 2.16
N ALA A 92 12.13 -1.57 1.30
CA ALA A 92 12.38 -2.82 0.58
C ALA A 92 13.81 -3.33 0.81
N ALA A 93 13.96 -4.65 0.81
CA ALA A 93 15.26 -5.28 0.72
C ALA A 93 15.86 -5.06 -0.68
N THR A 94 17.19 -4.92 -0.76
CA THR A 94 17.93 -4.68 -2.02
C THR A 94 17.70 -5.75 -3.09
N ASN A 95 17.28 -6.95 -2.70
CA ASN A 95 16.95 -8.07 -3.59
C ASN A 95 15.44 -8.23 -3.87
N THR A 96 14.61 -7.26 -3.51
CA THR A 96 13.17 -7.33 -3.76
C THR A 96 12.87 -7.12 -5.25
N VAL A 97 11.94 -7.93 -5.76
CA VAL A 97 11.37 -7.81 -7.10
C VAL A 97 9.87 -7.53 -6.97
N MET A 98 9.38 -6.56 -7.72
CA MET A 98 7.98 -6.17 -7.64
C MET A 98 7.39 -5.93 -9.04
N GLY A 99 6.06 -5.94 -9.15
CA GLY A 99 5.39 -5.70 -10.42
C GLY A 99 3.89 -5.93 -10.37
N LEU A 100 3.23 -5.49 -11.44
CA LEU A 100 1.80 -5.69 -11.69
C LEU A 100 1.65 -6.53 -12.98
N PRO A 101 1.78 -7.87 -12.90
CA PRO A 101 1.80 -8.75 -14.07
C PRO A 101 0.42 -9.16 -14.59
N GLU A 102 -0.67 -8.58 -14.08
CA GLU A 102 -2.05 -8.97 -14.36
C GLU A 102 -2.37 -8.97 -15.86
N THR A 103 -1.78 -8.05 -16.61
CA THR A 103 -1.97 -7.98 -18.09
C THR A 103 -1.46 -9.20 -18.84
N LYS A 104 -0.43 -9.90 -18.31
CA LYS A 104 0.04 -11.18 -18.88
C LYS A 104 -0.99 -12.30 -18.72
N LEU A 105 -1.96 -12.13 -17.84
CA LEU A 105 -3.08 -13.03 -17.59
C LEU A 105 -4.38 -12.53 -18.24
N GLY A 106 -4.33 -11.47 -19.05
CA GLY A 106 -5.51 -10.84 -19.66
C GLY A 106 -6.38 -10.08 -18.65
N MET A 107 -5.82 -9.69 -17.51
CA MET A 107 -6.55 -9.02 -16.43
C MET A 107 -6.03 -7.59 -16.22
N LEU A 108 -6.84 -6.79 -15.53
CA LEU A 108 -6.48 -5.47 -15.02
C LEU A 108 -6.01 -5.60 -13.55
N PRO A 109 -4.96 -4.87 -13.10
CA PRO A 109 -4.68 -4.70 -11.68
C PRO A 109 -5.86 -4.01 -11.01
N ALA A 110 -6.67 -4.76 -10.29
CA ALA A 110 -8.00 -4.30 -9.91
C ALA A 110 -8.21 -4.18 -8.39
N ALA A 111 -7.11 -4.23 -7.63
CA ALA A 111 -7.08 -3.90 -6.21
C ALA A 111 -6.49 -2.49 -5.96
N GLY A 112 -6.55 -1.62 -6.98
CA GLY A 112 -6.10 -0.24 -6.91
C GLY A 112 -4.81 0.06 -7.67
N GLY A 113 -4.13 -0.93 -8.28
CA GLY A 113 -2.81 -0.78 -8.87
C GLY A 113 -2.73 0.27 -9.99
N THR A 114 -3.77 0.39 -10.80
CA THR A 114 -3.83 1.43 -11.84
C THR A 114 -3.85 2.84 -11.26
N GLN A 115 -4.49 3.02 -10.11
CA GLN A 115 -4.63 4.30 -9.45
C GLN A 115 -3.41 4.60 -8.58
N SER A 116 -3.10 3.69 -7.66
CA SER A 116 -2.03 3.89 -6.67
C SER A 116 -0.64 4.00 -7.32
N LEU A 117 -0.31 3.16 -8.30
CA LEU A 117 0.97 3.28 -9.00
C LEU A 117 1.06 4.59 -9.79
N SER A 118 -0.04 4.99 -10.47
CA SER A 118 -0.09 6.25 -11.21
C SER A 118 0.04 7.48 -10.30
N GLN A 119 -0.51 7.43 -9.09
CA GLN A 119 -0.34 8.49 -8.10
C GLN A 119 1.10 8.57 -7.58
N VAL A 120 1.77 7.43 -7.40
CA VAL A 120 3.13 7.40 -6.86
C VAL A 120 4.19 7.84 -7.88
N ILE A 121 4.12 7.36 -9.14
CA ILE A 121 5.18 7.58 -10.13
C ILE A 121 4.76 8.41 -11.36
N GLY A 122 3.50 8.85 -11.37
CA GLY A 122 2.89 9.54 -12.50
C GLY A 122 2.39 8.57 -13.60
N PRO A 123 1.33 8.97 -14.33
CA PRO A 123 0.67 8.09 -15.30
C PRO A 123 1.59 7.68 -16.47
N HIS A 124 2.48 8.55 -16.91
CA HIS A 124 3.40 8.27 -18.02
C HIS A 124 4.42 7.16 -17.70
N LYS A 125 4.83 7.02 -16.43
CA LYS A 125 5.72 5.94 -16.01
C LYS A 125 4.94 4.68 -15.62
N ALA A 126 3.76 4.85 -15.02
CA ALA A 126 2.92 3.72 -14.59
C ALA A 126 2.35 2.92 -15.77
N LEU A 127 1.83 3.59 -16.81
CA LEU A 127 1.18 2.95 -17.93
C LEU A 127 2.04 1.90 -18.64
N PRO A 128 3.30 2.18 -19.05
CA PRO A 128 4.16 1.17 -19.66
C PRO A 128 4.45 -0.02 -18.74
N LEU A 129 4.63 0.21 -17.42
CA LEU A 129 4.87 -0.85 -16.45
C LEU A 129 3.67 -1.79 -16.36
N ILE A 130 2.46 -1.24 -16.28
CA ILE A 130 1.22 -2.02 -16.19
C ILE A 130 0.95 -2.74 -17.51
N LEU A 131 1.07 -2.05 -18.66
CA LEU A 131 0.79 -2.67 -19.97
C LEU A 131 1.70 -3.85 -20.27
N THR A 132 2.99 -3.74 -19.93
CA THR A 132 3.96 -4.81 -20.19
C THR A 132 3.96 -5.88 -19.09
N GLY A 133 3.46 -5.56 -17.91
CA GLY A 133 3.55 -6.41 -16.72
C GLY A 133 5.00 -6.77 -16.36
N ARG A 134 5.97 -5.90 -16.71
CA ARG A 134 7.38 -6.16 -16.41
C ARG A 134 7.69 -6.08 -14.94
N GLU A 135 8.63 -6.87 -14.51
CA GLU A 135 9.19 -6.81 -13.16
C GLU A 135 10.06 -5.56 -12.99
N ILE A 136 10.09 -5.06 -11.77
CA ILE A 136 10.85 -3.90 -11.32
C ILE A 136 11.76 -4.38 -10.19
N ASN A 137 13.07 -4.22 -10.34
CA ASN A 137 14.01 -4.51 -9.25
C ASN A 137 13.99 -3.40 -8.19
N ALA A 138 14.55 -3.66 -7.03
CA ALA A 138 14.52 -2.73 -5.92
C ALA A 138 15.24 -1.38 -6.20
N PRO A 139 16.41 -1.33 -6.86
CA PRO A 139 17.05 -0.07 -7.24
C PRO A 139 16.16 0.78 -8.18
N ASP A 140 15.60 0.19 -9.23
CA ASP A 140 14.70 0.90 -10.14
C ASP A 140 13.44 1.41 -9.42
N ALA A 141 12.92 0.61 -8.47
CA ALA A 141 11.77 0.99 -7.67
C ALA A 141 12.06 2.19 -6.74
N LEU A 142 13.28 2.30 -6.21
CA LEU A 142 13.72 3.47 -5.45
C LEU A 142 13.84 4.71 -6.35
N GLU A 143 14.47 4.57 -7.52
CA GLU A 143 14.61 5.66 -8.49
C GLU A 143 13.25 6.18 -8.97
N LEU A 144 12.30 5.28 -9.17
CA LEU A 144 10.93 5.63 -9.55
C LEU A 144 10.10 6.22 -8.39
N GLY A 145 10.54 6.09 -7.14
CA GLY A 145 9.79 6.49 -5.96
C GLY A 145 8.72 5.49 -5.52
N ILE A 146 8.72 4.26 -6.07
CA ILE A 146 7.82 3.18 -5.63
C ILE A 146 8.16 2.77 -4.21
N VAL A 147 9.43 2.68 -3.87
CA VAL A 147 9.91 2.47 -2.49
C VAL A 147 10.60 3.72 -1.97
N THR A 148 10.54 3.94 -0.67
CA THR A 148 11.08 5.12 0.01
C THR A 148 12.48 4.89 0.55
N GLN A 149 12.86 3.64 0.77
CA GLN A 149 14.16 3.25 1.31
C GLN A 149 14.52 1.82 0.89
N LEU A 150 15.82 1.60 0.60
CA LEU A 150 16.40 0.28 0.42
C LEU A 150 17.35 -0.04 1.58
N VAL A 151 17.34 -1.30 1.98
CA VAL A 151 18.23 -1.85 3.01
C VAL A 151 18.67 -3.25 2.62
N GLU A 152 19.75 -3.73 3.22
CA GLU A 152 20.15 -5.12 3.05
C GLU A 152 19.08 -6.06 3.63
N PRO A 153 18.88 -7.25 3.04
CA PRO A 153 17.82 -8.18 3.48
C PRO A 153 17.87 -8.51 4.97
N ILE A 154 19.06 -8.55 5.57
CA ILE A 154 19.25 -8.85 6.99
C ILE A 154 18.74 -7.72 7.89
N ASP A 155 18.82 -6.47 7.43
CA ASP A 155 18.48 -5.28 8.21
C ASP A 155 17.01 -4.86 8.04
N LEU A 156 16.28 -5.49 7.10
CA LEU A 156 14.93 -5.06 6.73
C LEU A 156 13.95 -5.05 7.92
N GLY A 157 13.98 -6.10 8.72
CA GLY A 157 13.06 -6.26 9.85
C GLY A 157 13.26 -5.17 10.90
N ASP A 158 14.51 -4.95 11.30
CA ASP A 158 14.88 -3.98 12.33
C ASP A 158 14.66 -2.54 11.83
N THR A 159 15.00 -2.26 10.57
CA THR A 159 14.76 -0.93 9.98
C THR A 159 13.28 -0.60 9.90
N ALA A 160 12.44 -1.54 9.43
CA ALA A 160 11.00 -1.33 9.35
C ALA A 160 10.37 -1.14 10.73
N LYS A 161 10.81 -1.91 11.72
CA LYS A 161 10.37 -1.77 13.11
C LYS A 161 10.78 -0.42 13.70
N ALA A 162 12.04 -0.02 13.53
CA ALA A 162 12.54 1.28 14.00
C ALA A 162 11.77 2.44 13.37
N MET A 163 11.45 2.37 12.08
CA MET A 163 10.61 3.35 11.39
C MET A 163 9.21 3.42 12.01
N ALA A 164 8.56 2.27 12.25
CA ALA A 164 7.26 2.22 12.88
C ALA A 164 7.27 2.82 14.29
N GLU A 165 8.29 2.51 15.09
CA GLU A 165 8.48 3.09 16.43
C GLU A 165 8.73 4.60 16.36
N GLN A 166 9.48 5.09 15.37
CA GLN A 166 9.68 6.52 15.14
C GLN A 166 8.37 7.24 14.83
N LEU A 167 7.57 6.69 13.91
CA LEU A 167 6.28 7.27 13.54
C LEU A 167 5.26 7.18 14.69
N ALA A 168 5.32 6.14 15.50
CA ALA A 168 4.45 5.96 16.67
C ALA A 168 4.67 7.02 17.77
N ARG A 169 5.78 7.75 17.74
CA ARG A 169 6.07 8.86 18.67
C ARG A 169 5.43 10.18 18.25
N LEU A 170 4.94 10.28 17.03
CA LEU A 170 4.23 11.46 16.57
C LEU A 170 2.93 11.64 17.34
N ASP A 171 2.52 12.89 17.56
CA ASP A 171 1.18 13.17 18.03
C ASP A 171 0.15 12.60 17.05
N PRO A 172 -0.84 11.81 17.53
CA PRO A 172 -1.81 11.15 16.64
C PRO A 172 -2.63 12.12 15.80
N SER A 173 -2.97 13.29 16.35
CA SER A 173 -3.74 14.30 15.63
C SER A 173 -2.91 14.90 14.49
N VAL A 174 -1.63 15.18 14.76
CA VAL A 174 -0.68 15.68 13.76
C VAL A 174 -0.44 14.63 12.67
N ALA A 175 -0.17 13.37 13.04
CA ALA A 175 0.05 12.30 12.08
C ALA A 175 -1.17 12.08 11.16
N SER A 176 -2.37 12.06 11.73
CA SER A 176 -3.62 11.96 10.98
C SER A 176 -3.85 13.17 10.07
N ALA A 177 -3.62 14.39 10.57
CA ALA A 177 -3.77 15.62 9.79
C ALA A 177 -2.80 15.66 8.58
N LEU A 178 -1.53 15.31 8.79
CA LEU A 178 -0.52 15.23 7.72
C LEU A 178 -0.94 14.26 6.62
N ARG A 179 -1.35 13.03 6.99
CA ARG A 179 -1.81 12.02 6.03
C ARG A 179 -2.99 12.53 5.19
N ARG A 180 -3.97 13.16 5.84
CA ARG A 180 -5.16 13.72 5.17
C ARG A 180 -4.79 14.86 4.23
N CYS A 181 -3.88 15.75 4.62
CA CYS A 181 -3.43 16.85 3.76
C CYS A 181 -2.70 16.32 2.52
N ILE A 182 -1.78 15.37 2.72
CA ILE A 182 -1.01 14.79 1.61
C ILE A 182 -1.93 13.99 0.66
N ALA A 183 -2.83 13.16 1.18
CA ALA A 183 -3.80 12.45 0.35
C ALA A 183 -4.67 13.43 -0.46
N ALA A 184 -5.17 14.49 0.16
CA ALA A 184 -6.00 15.50 -0.49
C ALA A 184 -5.24 16.27 -1.59
N SER A 185 -3.92 16.37 -1.53
CA SER A 185 -3.10 17.07 -2.55
C SER A 185 -3.16 16.41 -3.92
N GLN A 186 -3.56 15.14 -4.00
CA GLN A 186 -3.71 14.41 -5.26
C GLN A 186 -5.03 14.75 -5.99
N ASP A 187 -6.07 15.14 -5.22
CA ASP A 187 -7.43 15.26 -5.74
C ASP A 187 -7.95 16.70 -5.73
N LEU A 188 -7.38 17.56 -4.88
CA LEU A 188 -7.88 18.92 -4.69
C LEU A 188 -7.03 19.97 -5.41
N PRO A 189 -7.66 21.02 -5.96
CA PRO A 189 -6.94 22.22 -6.35
C PRO A 189 -6.13 22.78 -5.17
N LEU A 190 -4.94 23.35 -5.45
CA LEU A 190 -4.02 23.83 -4.42
C LEU A 190 -4.69 24.77 -3.40
N GLU A 191 -5.55 25.69 -3.86
CA GLU A 191 -6.25 26.62 -2.99
C GLU A 191 -7.13 25.92 -1.96
N ILE A 192 -7.85 24.88 -2.37
CA ILE A 192 -8.71 24.08 -1.49
C ILE A 192 -7.86 23.22 -0.55
N GLY A 193 -6.75 22.65 -1.05
CA GLY A 193 -5.76 21.94 -0.22
C GLY A 193 -5.20 22.82 0.90
N LEU A 194 -4.81 24.07 0.60
CA LEU A 194 -4.33 25.03 1.59
C LEU A 194 -5.41 25.41 2.63
N GLN A 195 -6.68 25.47 2.24
CA GLN A 195 -7.77 25.70 3.19
C GLN A 195 -7.96 24.50 4.12
N LEU A 196 -7.85 23.27 3.60
CA LEU A 196 -7.89 22.05 4.41
C LEU A 196 -6.74 22.02 5.43
N GLU A 197 -5.52 22.28 4.98
CA GLU A 197 -4.32 22.34 5.81
C GLU A 197 -4.48 23.34 6.97
N ARG A 198 -4.89 24.58 6.67
CA ARG A 198 -5.14 25.61 7.70
C ARG A 198 -6.20 25.18 8.72
N ARG A 199 -7.24 24.48 8.27
CA ARG A 199 -8.29 23.98 9.16
C ARG A 199 -7.75 22.89 10.09
N LEU A 200 -7.02 21.92 9.55
CA LEU A 200 -6.46 20.82 10.32
C LEU A 200 -5.37 21.28 11.29
N ALA A 201 -4.50 22.20 10.87
CA ALA A 201 -3.47 22.79 11.73
C ALA A 201 -4.00 23.56 12.98
N ARG A 202 -5.27 23.96 12.97
CA ARG A 202 -5.91 24.61 14.13
C ARG A 202 -6.52 23.62 15.12
N SER A 203 -6.70 22.36 14.71
CA SER A 203 -7.34 21.29 15.48
C SER A 203 -6.38 20.19 15.93
N SER A 204 -5.11 20.31 15.56
CA SER A 204 -4.01 19.39 15.92
C SER A 204 -3.37 19.79 17.22
#